data_ad85968436a434fcb24b846ca94005b2
#
_entry.id   ad85968436a434fcb24b846ca94005b2
#
_cell.length_a   1.000
_cell.length_b   1.000
_cell.length_c   1.000
_cell.angle_alpha   90.00
_cell.angle_beta   90.00
_cell.angle_gamma   90.00
#
_symmetry.space_group_name_H-M   'P 1'
#
loop_
_entity.id
_entity.type
_entity.pdbx_description
1 polymer ?
#
loop_
_entity_poly.entity_id
_entity_poly.type
_entity_poly.pdbx_seq_one_letter_code
_entity_poly.pdbx_strand_id
1 'polypeptide(L)'
;GATVVLVAGGSQGARSMNLAAAEAFGDGPPFDLIHVAGPSQVDSIREILAGKTPGPRYRLVGYLDNFPEAVAAADLVVSRSGGTVFEIAAVGRPAILVPYPHATADHQTKNAQWMARAGGAVMISDEECTGPRLRELVGALLADRDRLQMMAESSAALGRPEAADRVAEAALDLIDR
;
A
#
# COMPACT_ATOMS: atom_id res chain seq x y z
N GLY A 1 -8.38 11.60 -15.23
CA GLY A 1 -9.23 10.77 -14.34
C GLY A 1 -9.13 11.27 -12.91
N ALA A 2 -9.97 10.80 -12.02
CA ALA A 2 -9.83 11.07 -10.58
C ALA A 2 -8.56 10.37 -10.04
N THR A 3 -7.86 11.04 -9.12
CA THR A 3 -6.70 10.44 -8.45
C THR A 3 -7.17 9.41 -7.43
N VAL A 4 -6.55 8.23 -7.41
CA VAL A 4 -6.90 7.12 -6.52
C VAL A 4 -5.74 6.80 -5.58
N VAL A 5 -6.01 6.76 -4.27
CA VAL A 5 -5.08 6.29 -3.25
C VAL A 5 -5.60 5.00 -2.64
N LEU A 6 -4.76 3.97 -2.58
CA LEU A 6 -5.06 2.71 -1.91
C LEU A 6 -4.29 2.65 -0.57
N VAL A 7 -5.00 2.46 0.53
CA VAL A 7 -4.39 2.16 1.84
C VAL A 7 -4.72 0.73 2.24
N ALA A 8 -3.71 -0.11 2.43
CA ALA A 8 -3.91 -1.53 2.73
C ALA A 8 -2.84 -2.08 3.69
N GLY A 9 -3.25 -2.56 4.84
CA GLY A 9 -2.37 -3.12 5.87
C GLY A 9 -2.00 -4.60 5.69
N GLY A 10 -2.37 -5.22 4.56
CA GLY A 10 -2.27 -6.66 4.35
C GLY A 10 -3.50 -7.41 4.85
N SER A 11 -3.52 -8.75 4.69
CA SER A 11 -4.70 -9.60 4.96
C SER A 11 -5.23 -9.54 6.40
N GLN A 12 -4.38 -9.21 7.37
CA GLN A 12 -4.75 -9.08 8.79
C GLN A 12 -5.04 -7.64 9.21
N GLY A 13 -4.86 -6.67 8.30
CA GLY A 13 -4.93 -5.25 8.59
C GLY A 13 -3.68 -4.74 9.31
N ALA A 14 -3.63 -3.43 9.54
CA ALA A 14 -2.56 -2.77 10.28
C ALA A 14 -3.15 -1.64 11.12
N ARG A 15 -3.30 -1.86 12.41
CA ARG A 15 -4.02 -0.93 13.30
C ARG A 15 -3.47 0.50 13.24
N SER A 16 -2.15 0.69 13.31
CA SER A 16 -1.51 2.01 13.21
C SER A 16 -1.84 2.72 11.91
N MET A 17 -1.69 2.03 10.77
CA MET A 17 -2.02 2.60 9.46
C MET A 17 -3.51 2.90 9.31
N ASN A 18 -4.39 2.01 9.81
CA ASN A 18 -5.83 2.22 9.75
C ASN A 18 -6.26 3.46 10.54
N LEU A 19 -5.71 3.62 11.75
CA LEU A 19 -5.96 4.81 12.58
C LEU A 19 -5.41 6.08 11.90
N ALA A 20 -4.18 6.02 11.38
CA ALA A 20 -3.58 7.14 10.67
C ALA A 20 -4.39 7.52 9.42
N ALA A 21 -4.89 6.56 8.64
CA ALA A 21 -5.73 6.84 7.47
C ALA A 21 -7.08 7.48 7.85
N ALA A 22 -7.73 6.96 8.90
CA ALA A 22 -8.98 7.53 9.40
C ALA A 22 -8.79 8.95 9.98
N GLU A 23 -7.67 9.21 10.66
CA GLU A 23 -7.31 10.53 11.16
C GLU A 23 -6.96 11.49 10.00
N ALA A 24 -6.16 11.03 9.04
CA ALA A 24 -5.71 11.84 7.92
C ALA A 24 -6.86 12.26 6.99
N PHE A 25 -7.76 11.34 6.69
CA PHE A 25 -8.69 11.48 5.56
C PHE A 25 -10.17 11.34 5.94
N GLY A 26 -10.47 11.07 7.21
CA GLY A 26 -11.83 10.82 7.68
C GLY A 26 -12.79 12.02 7.57
N ASP A 27 -12.29 13.22 7.31
CA ASP A 27 -13.09 14.43 7.11
C ASP A 27 -13.17 14.85 5.63
N GLY A 28 -13.00 13.89 4.71
CA GLY A 28 -13.16 14.06 3.27
C GLY A 28 -11.81 14.22 2.54
N PRO A 29 -11.30 13.15 1.91
CA PRO A 29 -10.09 13.24 1.08
C PRO A 29 -10.37 14.03 -0.21
N PRO A 30 -9.38 14.79 -0.74
CA PRO A 30 -9.51 15.47 -2.02
C PRO A 30 -9.36 14.55 -3.25
N PHE A 31 -9.16 13.25 -3.01
CA PHE A 31 -8.97 12.18 -3.99
C PHE A 31 -9.86 10.98 -3.64
N ASP A 32 -9.99 10.02 -4.53
CA ASP A 32 -10.71 8.77 -4.23
C ASP A 32 -9.82 7.86 -3.38
N LEU A 33 -10.27 7.52 -2.18
CA LEU A 33 -9.56 6.69 -1.22
C LEU A 33 -10.21 5.32 -1.11
N ILE A 34 -9.45 4.27 -1.37
CA ILE A 34 -9.82 2.89 -1.05
C ILE A 34 -9.04 2.50 0.20
N HIS A 35 -9.74 2.30 1.32
CA HIS A 35 -9.14 1.89 2.60
C HIS A 35 -9.52 0.47 2.93
N VAL A 36 -8.56 -0.45 2.83
CA VAL A 36 -8.69 -1.88 3.17
C VAL A 36 -8.20 -2.09 4.59
N ALA A 37 -9.13 -2.05 5.54
CA ALA A 37 -8.78 -2.08 6.98
C ALA A 37 -8.47 -3.48 7.52
N GLY A 38 -8.83 -4.53 6.80
CA GLY A 38 -8.80 -5.90 7.29
C GLY A 38 -10.12 -6.30 7.95
N PRO A 39 -10.54 -7.59 7.83
CA PRO A 39 -11.83 -8.05 8.35
C PRO A 39 -12.00 -7.83 9.85
N SER A 40 -10.92 -7.99 10.62
CA SER A 40 -10.94 -7.85 12.08
C SER A 40 -10.98 -6.40 12.58
N GLN A 41 -10.74 -5.40 11.72
CA GLN A 41 -10.61 -4.01 12.12
C GLN A 41 -11.60 -3.06 11.44
N VAL A 42 -12.27 -3.51 10.37
CA VAL A 42 -13.14 -2.64 9.57
C VAL A 42 -14.27 -2.00 10.39
N ASP A 43 -14.84 -2.74 11.35
CA ASP A 43 -15.93 -2.21 12.17
C ASP A 43 -15.44 -1.13 13.15
N SER A 44 -14.28 -1.34 13.78
CA SER A 44 -13.69 -0.32 14.65
C SER A 44 -13.32 0.96 13.89
N ILE A 45 -12.85 0.84 12.64
CA ILE A 45 -12.58 2.02 11.81
C ILE A 45 -13.88 2.69 11.35
N ARG A 46 -14.93 1.91 11.06
CA ARG A 46 -16.26 2.45 10.74
C ARG A 46 -16.83 3.28 11.88
N GLU A 47 -16.67 2.82 13.12
CA GLU A 47 -17.09 3.57 14.31
C GLU A 47 -16.34 4.90 14.44
N ILE A 48 -15.02 4.91 14.19
CA ILE A 48 -14.22 6.15 14.19
C ILE A 48 -14.71 7.11 13.11
N LEU A 49 -14.98 6.60 11.91
CA LEU A 49 -15.47 7.41 10.79
C LEU A 49 -16.90 7.92 10.98
N ALA A 50 -17.72 7.26 11.80
CA ALA A 50 -19.07 7.73 12.13
C ALA A 50 -19.07 9.08 12.89
N GLY A 51 -17.98 9.41 13.58
CA GLY A 51 -17.74 10.71 14.22
C GLY A 51 -17.13 11.76 13.28
N LYS A 52 -16.97 11.47 11.99
CA LYS A 52 -16.32 12.29 10.97
C LYS A 52 -17.22 12.48 9.73
N THR A 53 -16.72 13.18 8.74
CA THR A 53 -17.44 13.47 7.48
C THR A 53 -16.67 12.95 6.25
N PRO A 54 -16.47 11.62 6.12
CA PRO A 54 -15.57 11.04 5.10
C PRO A 54 -16.03 11.33 3.65
N GLY A 55 -17.32 11.56 3.45
CA GLY A 55 -17.87 11.82 2.12
C GLY A 55 -17.81 10.60 1.18
N PRO A 56 -18.30 10.76 -0.08
CA PRO A 56 -18.43 9.64 -1.02
C PRO A 56 -17.08 9.14 -1.58
N ARG A 57 -16.02 9.94 -1.44
CA ARG A 57 -14.68 9.56 -1.93
C ARG A 57 -13.92 8.64 -0.98
N TYR A 58 -14.34 8.49 0.26
CA TYR A 58 -13.73 7.57 1.23
C TYR A 58 -14.46 6.23 1.22
N ARG A 59 -13.88 5.23 0.59
CA ARG A 59 -14.43 3.87 0.53
C ARG A 59 -13.69 2.98 1.53
N LEU A 60 -14.35 2.65 2.66
CA LEU A 60 -13.85 1.68 3.64
C LEU A 60 -14.35 0.28 3.30
N VAL A 61 -13.42 -0.67 3.23
CA VAL A 61 -13.72 -2.10 3.06
C VAL A 61 -12.91 -2.95 4.02
N GLY A 62 -13.43 -4.12 4.40
CA GLY A 62 -12.70 -5.08 5.24
C GLY A 62 -11.72 -5.92 4.43
N TYR A 63 -12.09 -6.27 3.20
CA TYR A 63 -11.31 -7.11 2.30
C TYR A 63 -11.60 -6.76 0.84
N LEU A 64 -10.67 -7.08 -0.05
CA LEU A 64 -10.83 -6.98 -1.50
C LEU A 64 -10.44 -8.32 -2.14
N ASP A 65 -11.39 -8.95 -2.84
CA ASP A 65 -11.13 -10.19 -3.57
C ASP A 65 -10.15 -9.94 -4.74
N ASN A 66 -10.27 -8.81 -5.40
CA ASN A 66 -9.45 -8.40 -6.54
C ASN A 66 -8.39 -7.34 -6.14
N PHE A 67 -7.56 -7.68 -5.15
CA PHE A 67 -6.53 -6.76 -4.65
C PHE A 67 -5.55 -6.29 -5.73
N PRO A 68 -5.06 -7.14 -6.66
CA PRO A 68 -4.19 -6.70 -7.76
C PRO A 68 -4.83 -5.64 -8.66
N GLU A 69 -6.14 -5.71 -8.90
CA GLU A 69 -6.88 -4.71 -9.69
C GLU A 69 -6.94 -3.36 -8.94
N ALA A 70 -7.12 -3.40 -7.62
CA ALA A 70 -7.11 -2.19 -6.81
C ALA A 70 -5.72 -1.53 -6.79
N VAL A 71 -4.64 -2.32 -6.73
CA VAL A 71 -3.26 -1.83 -6.89
C VAL A 71 -3.10 -1.20 -8.29
N ALA A 72 -3.58 -1.86 -9.35
CA ALA A 72 -3.49 -1.36 -10.72
C ALA A 72 -4.28 -0.05 -10.94
N ALA A 73 -5.38 0.13 -10.23
CA ALA A 73 -6.20 1.34 -10.30
C ALA A 73 -5.64 2.52 -9.49
N ALA A 74 -4.73 2.25 -8.53
CA ALA A 74 -4.20 3.27 -7.64
C ALA A 74 -3.09 4.11 -8.31
N ASP A 75 -3.09 5.42 -8.07
CA ASP A 75 -1.98 6.32 -8.42
C ASP A 75 -0.90 6.29 -7.33
N LEU A 76 -1.26 5.95 -6.10
CA LEU A 76 -0.35 5.82 -4.95
C LEU A 76 -0.86 4.73 -4.00
N VAL A 77 0.03 3.87 -3.54
CA VAL A 77 -0.29 2.81 -2.56
C VAL A 77 0.38 3.09 -1.23
N VAL A 78 -0.37 3.03 -0.14
CA VAL A 78 0.16 3.02 1.24
C VAL A 78 -0.02 1.62 1.80
N SER A 79 1.08 0.95 2.14
CA SER A 79 1.01 -0.47 2.53
C SER A 79 2.06 -0.87 3.56
N ARG A 80 1.80 -1.98 4.25
CA ARG A 80 2.86 -2.79 4.86
C ARG A 80 3.78 -3.35 3.77
N SER A 81 5.01 -3.66 4.14
CA SER A 81 6.04 -4.17 3.23
C SER A 81 6.26 -5.68 3.35
N GLY A 82 5.17 -6.43 3.53
CA GLY A 82 5.17 -7.88 3.38
C GLY A 82 5.25 -8.31 1.91
N GLY A 83 4.60 -9.41 1.53
CA GLY A 83 4.55 -9.90 0.15
C GLY A 83 3.95 -8.89 -0.84
N THR A 84 3.03 -8.05 -0.38
CA THR A 84 2.37 -7.01 -1.17
C THR A 84 3.35 -6.04 -1.87
N VAL A 85 4.57 -5.85 -1.33
CA VAL A 85 5.58 -4.99 -1.98
C VAL A 85 5.95 -5.49 -3.37
N PHE A 86 5.97 -6.81 -3.57
CA PHE A 86 6.29 -7.42 -4.88
C PHE A 86 5.13 -7.30 -5.86
N GLU A 87 3.88 -7.35 -5.37
CA GLU A 87 2.69 -7.09 -6.19
C GLU A 87 2.64 -5.64 -6.65
N ILE A 88 2.93 -4.69 -5.75
CA ILE A 88 3.03 -3.26 -6.07
C ILE A 88 4.10 -3.02 -7.13
N ALA A 89 5.27 -3.64 -6.99
CA ALA A 89 6.36 -3.54 -7.95
C ALA A 89 5.99 -4.16 -9.30
N ALA A 90 5.35 -5.34 -9.31
CA ALA A 90 4.92 -6.01 -10.54
C ALA A 90 3.93 -5.17 -11.37
N VAL A 91 3.09 -4.37 -10.69
CA VAL A 91 2.14 -3.44 -11.33
C VAL A 91 2.79 -2.08 -11.64
N GLY A 92 3.97 -1.79 -11.06
CA GLY A 92 4.68 -0.53 -11.27
C GLY A 92 4.02 0.67 -10.58
N ARG A 93 3.55 0.51 -9.34
CA ARG A 93 2.92 1.63 -8.61
C ARG A 93 3.87 2.25 -7.59
N PRO A 94 3.84 3.59 -7.44
CA PRO A 94 4.58 4.25 -6.37
C PRO A 94 3.97 3.91 -5.01
N ALA A 95 4.80 3.85 -3.96
CA ALA A 95 4.31 3.46 -2.65
C ALA A 95 4.85 4.32 -1.49
N ILE A 96 4.05 4.41 -0.42
CA ILE A 96 4.50 4.71 0.93
C ILE A 96 4.49 3.38 1.69
N LEU A 97 5.64 2.93 2.15
CA LEU A 97 5.79 1.65 2.84
C LEU A 97 6.02 1.86 4.33
N VAL A 98 5.23 1.15 5.12
CA VAL A 98 5.27 1.20 6.59
C VAL A 98 5.57 -0.21 7.10
N PRO A 99 6.85 -0.59 7.30
CA PRO A 99 7.22 -1.91 7.79
C PRO A 99 6.57 -2.23 9.14
N TYR A 100 6.13 -3.49 9.32
CA TYR A 100 5.67 -3.94 10.62
C TYR A 100 6.88 -4.16 11.54
N PRO A 101 6.96 -3.49 12.72
CA PRO A 101 8.16 -3.48 13.54
C PRO A 101 8.49 -4.83 14.19
N HIS A 102 7.50 -5.73 14.30
CA HIS A 102 7.68 -7.06 14.89
C HIS A 102 7.69 -8.16 13.81
N ALA A 103 8.02 -7.83 12.57
CA ALA A 103 8.13 -8.82 11.50
C ALA A 103 9.31 -9.77 11.74
N THR A 104 9.07 -11.08 11.57
CA THR A 104 10.10 -12.11 11.75
C THR A 104 11.35 -11.79 10.95
N ALA A 105 12.53 -11.85 11.58
CA ALA A 105 13.82 -11.53 10.97
C ALA A 105 13.88 -10.17 10.26
N ASP A 106 13.01 -9.24 10.65
CA ASP A 106 12.94 -7.88 10.12
C ASP A 106 12.80 -7.85 8.58
N HIS A 107 12.07 -8.84 8.02
CA HIS A 107 11.92 -8.96 6.57
C HIS A 107 11.16 -7.78 5.96
N GLN A 108 10.21 -7.16 6.69
CA GLN A 108 9.44 -6.04 6.16
C GLN A 108 10.28 -4.78 5.98
N THR A 109 11.18 -4.48 6.92
CA THR A 109 12.13 -3.36 6.75
C THR A 109 13.04 -3.58 5.55
N LYS A 110 13.55 -4.79 5.35
CA LYS A 110 14.40 -5.14 4.20
C LYS A 110 13.65 -4.97 2.88
N ASN A 111 12.41 -5.44 2.80
CA ASN A 111 11.56 -5.28 1.63
C ASN A 111 11.27 -3.81 1.32
N ALA A 112 10.93 -3.00 2.34
CA ALA A 112 10.69 -1.58 2.15
C ALA A 112 11.95 -0.85 1.67
N GLN A 113 13.11 -1.13 2.28
CA GLN A 113 14.41 -0.57 1.88
C GLN A 113 14.78 -0.95 0.44
N TRP A 114 14.49 -2.17 0.01
CA TRP A 114 14.75 -2.61 -1.36
C TRP A 114 14.02 -1.73 -2.36
N MET A 115 12.73 -1.49 -2.18
CA MET A 115 11.94 -0.65 -3.08
C MET A 115 12.26 0.85 -2.94
N ALA A 116 12.52 1.32 -1.71
CA ALA A 116 12.86 2.72 -1.46
C ALA A 116 14.23 3.10 -2.04
N ARG A 117 15.25 2.24 -1.94
CA ARG A 117 16.58 2.46 -2.54
C ARG A 117 16.55 2.54 -4.06
N ALA A 118 15.64 1.82 -4.69
CA ALA A 118 15.42 1.90 -6.13
C ALA A 118 14.64 3.16 -6.55
N GLY A 119 14.09 3.91 -5.61
CA GLY A 119 13.28 5.10 -5.88
C GLY A 119 11.79 4.83 -6.07
N GLY A 120 11.32 3.56 -5.95
CA GLY A 120 9.92 3.19 -6.14
C GLY A 120 9.01 3.47 -4.93
N ALA A 121 9.58 3.74 -3.76
CA ALA A 121 8.80 4.00 -2.55
C ALA A 121 9.44 5.04 -1.63
N VAL A 122 8.61 5.63 -0.77
CA VAL A 122 9.00 6.31 0.45
C VAL A 122 8.77 5.34 1.62
N MET A 123 9.75 5.17 2.49
CA MET A 123 9.62 4.37 3.70
C MET A 123 9.48 5.28 4.91
N ILE A 124 8.53 4.96 5.79
CA ILE A 124 8.40 5.55 7.13
C ILE A 124 8.27 4.43 8.17
N SER A 125 8.67 4.69 9.40
CA SER A 125 8.48 3.73 10.50
C SER A 125 7.01 3.64 10.91
N ASP A 126 6.65 2.59 11.64
CA ASP A 126 5.30 2.44 12.19
C ASP A 126 4.95 3.57 13.17
N GLU A 127 5.93 4.02 13.96
CA GLU A 127 5.79 5.14 14.90
C GLU A 127 5.56 6.48 14.21
N GLU A 128 6.18 6.70 13.03
CA GLU A 128 5.99 7.90 12.21
C GLU A 128 4.65 7.89 11.47
N CYS A 129 3.98 6.72 11.35
CA CYS A 129 2.72 6.58 10.63
C CYS A 129 1.55 7.16 11.44
N THR A 130 1.51 8.48 11.51
CA THR A 130 0.43 9.27 12.14
C THR A 130 -0.46 9.91 11.07
N GLY A 131 -1.68 10.32 11.44
CA GLY A 131 -2.60 11.01 10.51
C GLY A 131 -1.99 12.25 9.86
N PRO A 132 -1.39 13.19 10.64
CA PRO A 132 -0.73 14.37 10.07
C PRO A 132 0.41 14.01 9.10
N ARG A 133 1.26 13.04 9.46
CA ARG A 133 2.38 12.62 8.61
C ARG A 133 1.92 11.94 7.32
N LEU A 134 0.91 11.08 7.42
CA LEU A 134 0.34 10.42 6.25
C LEU A 134 -0.31 11.42 5.29
N ARG A 135 -1.06 12.38 5.82
CA ARG A 135 -1.67 13.48 5.04
C ARG A 135 -0.61 14.31 4.32
N GLU A 136 0.47 14.69 5.01
CA GLU A 136 1.59 15.45 4.45
C GLU A 136 2.25 14.70 3.29
N LEU A 137 2.63 13.42 3.51
CA LEU A 137 3.33 12.62 2.50
C LEU A 137 2.47 12.32 1.28
N VAL A 138 1.22 11.92 1.47
CA VAL A 138 0.30 11.66 0.37
C VAL A 138 0.05 12.96 -0.42
N GLY A 139 -0.20 14.06 0.27
CA GLY A 139 -0.40 15.36 -0.37
C GLY A 139 0.81 15.82 -1.18
N ALA A 140 2.02 15.71 -0.62
CA ALA A 140 3.25 16.09 -1.30
C ALA A 140 3.52 15.24 -2.55
N LEU A 141 3.32 13.92 -2.47
CA LEU A 141 3.52 13.02 -3.61
C LEU A 141 2.49 13.25 -4.71
N LEU A 142 1.22 13.42 -4.36
CA LEU A 142 0.17 13.67 -5.34
C LEU A 142 0.27 15.05 -6.02
N ALA A 143 0.90 16.02 -5.36
CA ALA A 143 1.16 17.34 -5.91
C ALA A 143 2.35 17.37 -6.91
N ASP A 144 3.30 16.44 -6.76
CA ASP A 144 4.50 16.32 -7.61
C ASP A 144 4.34 15.16 -8.61
N ARG A 145 3.70 15.45 -9.72
CA ARG A 145 3.40 14.47 -10.78
C ARG A 145 4.65 13.83 -11.38
N ASP A 146 5.70 14.61 -11.58
CA ASP A 146 6.95 14.13 -12.17
C ASP A 146 7.64 13.13 -11.22
N ARG A 147 7.69 13.47 -9.92
CA ARG A 147 8.19 12.58 -8.90
C ARG A 147 7.39 11.28 -8.81
N LEU A 148 6.05 11.38 -8.84
CA LEU A 148 5.18 10.22 -8.77
C LEU A 148 5.39 9.29 -9.97
N GLN A 149 5.57 9.87 -11.16
CA GLN A 149 5.89 9.12 -12.38
C GLN A 149 7.25 8.43 -12.29
N MET A 150 8.30 9.11 -11.86
CA MET A 150 9.63 8.52 -11.66
C MET A 150 9.59 7.38 -10.64
N MET A 151 8.81 7.52 -9.58
CA MET A 151 8.61 6.45 -8.59
C MET A 151 7.89 5.24 -9.22
N ALA A 152 6.90 5.46 -10.05
CA ALA A 152 6.19 4.38 -10.76
C ALA A 152 7.13 3.61 -11.70
N GLU A 153 7.95 4.30 -12.47
CA GLU A 153 8.95 3.71 -13.37
C GLU A 153 10.01 2.90 -12.59
N SER A 154 10.49 3.47 -11.47
CA SER A 154 11.43 2.78 -10.59
C SER A 154 10.82 1.52 -9.96
N SER A 155 9.55 1.58 -9.58
CA SER A 155 8.80 0.44 -9.06
C SER A 155 8.65 -0.64 -10.13
N ALA A 156 8.23 -0.28 -11.35
CA ALA A 156 8.07 -1.19 -12.48
C ALA A 156 9.38 -1.92 -12.85
N ALA A 157 10.53 -1.23 -12.78
CA ALA A 157 11.83 -1.82 -13.04
C ALA A 157 12.22 -2.95 -12.05
N LEU A 158 11.63 -2.95 -10.86
CA LEU A 158 11.80 -4.00 -9.84
C LEU A 158 10.86 -5.18 -10.04
N GLY A 159 9.77 -4.98 -10.76
CA GLY A 159 8.72 -5.98 -10.97
C GLY A 159 9.23 -7.24 -11.65
N ARG A 160 8.60 -8.36 -11.29
CA ARG A 160 8.86 -9.68 -11.91
C ARG A 160 7.51 -10.36 -12.16
N PRO A 161 6.71 -9.88 -13.13
CA PRO A 161 5.38 -10.42 -13.40
C PRO A 161 5.41 -11.90 -13.78
N GLU A 162 6.52 -12.37 -14.39
CA GLU A 162 6.72 -13.77 -14.79
C GLU A 162 7.26 -14.67 -13.65
N ALA A 163 7.33 -14.19 -12.41
CA ALA A 163 7.95 -14.94 -11.31
C ALA A 163 7.23 -16.27 -11.02
N ALA A 164 5.91 -16.31 -11.11
CA ALA A 164 5.11 -17.51 -10.86
C ALA A 164 5.41 -18.59 -11.91
N ASP A 165 5.49 -18.22 -13.19
CA ASP A 165 5.79 -19.14 -14.31
C ASP A 165 7.19 -19.73 -14.15
N ARG A 166 8.18 -18.89 -13.82
CA ARG A 166 9.58 -19.35 -13.60
C ARG A 166 9.70 -20.30 -12.41
N VAL A 167 8.93 -20.08 -11.34
CA VAL A 167 8.90 -21.02 -10.20
C VAL A 167 8.26 -22.34 -10.60
N ALA A 168 7.18 -22.31 -11.38
CA ALA A 168 6.53 -23.50 -11.88
C ALA A 168 7.45 -24.31 -12.81
N GLU A 169 8.13 -23.66 -13.76
CA GLU A 169 9.13 -24.29 -14.64
C GLU A 169 10.26 -24.96 -13.83
N ALA A 170 10.84 -24.24 -12.87
CA ALA A 170 11.89 -24.79 -12.02
C ALA A 170 11.43 -25.99 -11.19
N ALA A 171 10.17 -26.00 -10.74
CA ALA A 171 9.59 -27.14 -10.02
C ALA A 171 9.39 -28.36 -10.93
N LEU A 172 8.94 -28.16 -12.17
CA LEU A 172 8.78 -29.23 -13.16
C LEU A 172 10.12 -29.85 -13.52
N ASP A 173 11.15 -29.04 -13.75
CA ASP A 173 12.52 -29.51 -14.02
C ASP A 173 13.12 -30.42 -12.93
N LEU A 174 12.64 -30.26 -11.68
CA LEU A 174 13.06 -31.12 -10.56
C LEU A 174 12.35 -32.48 -10.55
N ILE A 175 11.14 -32.57 -11.12
CA ILE A 175 10.34 -33.78 -11.18
C ILE A 175 10.83 -34.68 -12.35
N ASP A 176 11.31 -34.06 -13.44
CA ASP A 176 11.76 -34.76 -14.66
C ASP A 176 13.22 -35.29 -14.55
N ARG A 177 13.86 -35.12 -13.39
CA ARG A 177 15.21 -35.67 -13.09
C ARG A 177 15.15 -36.92 -12.25
#